data_c1c333e6986aae8ef23428e0214fa38a
#
_entry.id   c1c333e6986aae8ef23428e0214fa38a
#
_cell.length_a   1.000
_cell.length_b   1.000
_cell.length_c   1.000
_cell.angle_alpha   90.00
_cell.angle_beta   90.00
_cell.angle_gamma   90.00
#
_symmetry.space_group_name_H-M   'P 1'
#
loop_
_entity.id
_entity.type
_entity.pdbx_description
1 polymer ?
#
loop_
_entity_poly.entity_id
_entity_poly.type
_entity_poly.pdbx_seq_one_letter_code
_entity_poly.pdbx_strand_id
1 'polypeptide(L)'
;YSYKTNYTPKLCKIVNELGGYAEVVSDMEMEIALRIGVLPEKIIWNGPYKNSQKVKELLFMGGTVNIDSEYEVKLISQIADQNPQKKLNIGIRCNFDVGDGIISRFGYDTQSAGFKTALNLLKKYNNIHLVGMQCHFATRSIETWPNRAEKMLELLDSLGIVPEHIDLGGGLFGKMADSLKEQFNSYIPTYSEYANAVAPFFARHYKYLSENEKPLLLIEPGSALVGDCVKFVSEVVNIKQIRG
;
A
#
# COMPACT_ATOMS: atom_id res chain seq x y z
N TYR A 1 7.34 -3.25 -2.77
CA TYR A 1 7.85 -3.92 -1.57
C TYR A 1 7.69 -3.03 -0.35
N SER A 2 7.19 -3.61 0.75
CA SER A 2 6.88 -2.89 1.99
C SER A 2 8.13 -2.80 2.91
N TYR A 3 8.72 -1.61 3.00
CA TYR A 3 9.97 -1.37 3.75
C TYR A 3 9.81 -1.58 5.25
N LYS A 4 8.64 -1.27 5.83
CA LYS A 4 8.37 -1.49 7.27
C LYS A 4 8.64 -2.91 7.74
N THR A 5 8.58 -3.89 6.84
CA THR A 5 8.86 -5.29 7.18
C THR A 5 10.35 -5.56 7.35
N ASN A 6 11.17 -5.05 6.43
CA ASN A 6 12.62 -5.16 6.49
C ASN A 6 13.25 -4.15 5.51
N TYR A 7 13.74 -3.06 6.03
CA TYR A 7 14.37 -1.99 5.26
C TYR A 7 15.89 -2.15 5.10
N THR A 8 16.43 -3.37 5.20
CA THR A 8 17.84 -3.62 4.92
C THR A 8 18.17 -3.12 3.51
N PRO A 9 19.12 -2.18 3.33
CA PRO A 9 19.37 -1.54 2.05
C PRO A 9 19.67 -2.50 0.91
N LYS A 10 20.35 -3.61 1.19
CA LYS A 10 20.65 -4.64 0.19
C LYS A 10 19.39 -5.28 -0.38
N LEU A 11 18.41 -5.60 0.47
CA LEU A 11 17.12 -6.19 0.04
C LEU A 11 16.32 -5.17 -0.78
N CYS A 12 16.19 -3.96 -0.25
CA CYS A 12 15.48 -2.88 -0.93
C CYS A 12 16.09 -2.57 -2.31
N LYS A 13 17.43 -2.59 -2.41
CA LYS A 13 18.15 -2.38 -3.67
C LYS A 13 17.86 -3.48 -4.69
N ILE A 14 17.82 -4.75 -4.28
CA ILE A 14 17.47 -5.87 -5.16
C ILE A 14 16.06 -5.67 -5.74
N VAL A 15 15.08 -5.28 -4.91
CA VAL A 15 13.71 -5.01 -5.37
C VAL A 15 13.70 -3.87 -6.39
N ASN A 16 14.42 -2.78 -6.12
CA ASN A 16 14.55 -1.64 -7.05
C ASN A 16 15.19 -2.05 -8.38
N GLU A 17 16.29 -2.82 -8.35
CA GLU A 17 16.97 -3.33 -9.54
C GLU A 17 16.09 -4.24 -10.40
N LEU A 18 15.14 -4.94 -9.77
CA LEU A 18 14.13 -5.75 -10.45
C LEU A 18 12.90 -4.95 -10.91
N GLY A 19 12.93 -3.62 -10.78
CA GLY A 19 11.88 -2.71 -11.24
C GLY A 19 10.73 -2.49 -10.27
N GLY A 20 10.83 -3.02 -9.03
CA GLY A 20 9.80 -2.86 -8.01
C GLY A 20 9.70 -1.44 -7.45
N TYR A 21 8.56 -1.15 -6.81
CA TYR A 21 8.29 0.09 -6.10
C TYR A 21 8.70 -0.02 -4.62
N ALA A 22 9.02 1.13 -4.02
CA ALA A 22 9.24 1.27 -2.58
C ALA A 22 7.94 1.75 -1.90
N GLU A 23 7.30 0.87 -1.12
CA GLU A 23 6.24 1.28 -0.19
C GLU A 23 6.90 1.63 1.13
N VAL A 24 6.72 2.89 1.55
CA VAL A 24 7.33 3.46 2.75
C VAL A 24 6.25 4.00 3.68
N VAL A 25 6.49 3.96 5.00
CA VAL A 25 5.55 4.46 6.01
C VAL A 25 6.19 5.44 6.99
N SER A 26 7.45 5.79 6.76
CA SER A 26 8.20 6.74 7.60
C SER A 26 9.21 7.56 6.81
N ASP A 27 9.62 8.69 7.38
CA ASP A 27 10.68 9.56 6.85
C ASP A 27 11.98 8.79 6.63
N MET A 28 12.34 7.93 7.59
CA MET A 28 13.54 7.11 7.51
C MET A 28 13.51 6.15 6.33
N GLU A 29 12.39 5.47 6.11
CA GLU A 29 12.25 4.53 5.00
C GLU A 29 12.28 5.25 3.65
N MET A 30 11.66 6.44 3.55
CA MET A 30 11.76 7.30 2.36
C MET A 30 13.22 7.70 2.09
N GLU A 31 13.95 8.12 3.12
CA GLU A 31 15.37 8.48 2.96
C GLU A 31 16.22 7.28 2.53
N ILE A 32 15.97 6.09 3.07
CA ILE A 32 16.64 4.86 2.64
C ILE A 32 16.37 4.60 1.15
N ALA A 33 15.10 4.70 0.72
CA ALA A 33 14.72 4.50 -0.68
C ALA A 33 15.50 5.46 -1.60
N LEU A 34 15.52 6.74 -1.28
CA LEU A 34 16.26 7.74 -2.07
C LEU A 34 17.76 7.47 -2.08
N ARG A 35 18.37 7.13 -0.93
CA ARG A 35 19.82 6.87 -0.80
C ARG A 35 20.29 5.63 -1.57
N ILE A 36 19.45 4.63 -1.73
CA ILE A 36 19.79 3.43 -2.53
C ILE A 36 19.48 3.60 -4.01
N GLY A 37 18.97 4.76 -4.42
CA GLY A 37 18.75 5.13 -5.82
C GLY A 37 17.37 4.74 -6.36
N VAL A 38 16.36 4.59 -5.51
CA VAL A 38 14.96 4.45 -5.98
C VAL A 38 14.56 5.81 -6.58
N LEU A 39 14.02 5.77 -7.80
CA LEU A 39 13.48 6.96 -8.45
C LEU A 39 12.24 7.44 -7.66
N PRO A 40 12.09 8.75 -7.39
CA PRO A 40 10.99 9.26 -6.58
C PRO A 40 9.61 8.84 -7.05
N GLU A 41 9.37 8.75 -8.35
CA GLU A 41 8.11 8.29 -8.95
C GLU A 41 7.79 6.81 -8.67
N LYS A 42 8.76 6.05 -8.19
CA LYS A 42 8.59 4.67 -7.69
C LYS A 42 8.47 4.58 -6.17
N ILE A 43 8.38 5.70 -5.48
CA ILE A 43 8.15 5.74 -4.04
C ILE A 43 6.67 6.06 -3.79
N ILE A 44 6.00 5.18 -3.03
CA ILE A 44 4.63 5.35 -2.56
C ILE A 44 4.67 5.43 -1.04
N TRP A 45 4.22 6.57 -0.49
CA TRP A 45 4.22 6.80 0.95
C TRP A 45 2.84 6.56 1.54
N ASN A 46 2.75 5.49 2.32
CA ASN A 46 1.58 5.08 3.10
C ASN A 46 1.68 5.51 4.57
N GLY A 47 0.72 5.03 5.37
CA GLY A 47 0.69 5.22 6.81
C GLY A 47 -0.17 6.40 7.27
N PRO A 48 -0.62 6.37 8.53
CA PRO A 48 -1.62 7.31 9.05
C PRO A 48 -1.03 8.66 9.48
N TYR A 49 0.29 8.74 9.61
CA TYR A 49 1.00 9.97 9.98
C TYR A 49 2.25 10.14 9.12
N LYS A 50 2.41 11.32 8.56
CA LYS A 50 3.54 11.68 7.71
C LYS A 50 4.05 13.08 8.08
N ASN A 51 5.36 13.26 8.09
CA ASN A 51 5.98 14.57 8.30
C ASN A 51 5.63 15.49 7.13
N SER A 52 5.02 16.65 7.40
CA SER A 52 4.50 17.56 6.39
C SER A 52 5.57 18.10 5.43
N GLN A 53 6.78 18.39 5.96
CA GLN A 53 7.88 18.86 5.12
C GLN A 53 8.38 17.75 4.18
N LYS A 54 8.49 16.53 4.68
CA LYS A 54 8.92 15.37 3.89
C LYS A 54 7.89 14.94 2.86
N VAL A 55 6.58 15.07 3.18
CA VAL A 55 5.49 14.91 2.21
C VAL A 55 5.67 15.88 1.04
N LYS A 56 5.88 17.17 1.34
CA LYS A 56 6.11 18.18 0.32
C LYS A 56 7.34 17.87 -0.53
N GLU A 57 8.44 17.46 0.08
CA GLU A 57 9.67 17.07 -0.61
C GLU A 57 9.42 15.93 -1.60
N LEU A 58 8.79 14.83 -1.15
CA LEU A 58 8.51 13.67 -2.01
C LEU A 58 7.58 14.03 -3.18
N LEU A 59 6.49 14.76 -2.90
CA LEU A 59 5.56 15.20 -3.94
C LEU A 59 6.24 16.07 -5.00
N PHE A 60 7.15 16.96 -4.59
CA PHE A 60 7.88 17.83 -5.51
C PHE A 60 8.92 17.09 -6.35
N MET A 61 9.38 15.95 -5.89
CA MET A 61 10.21 15.03 -6.64
C MET A 61 9.41 14.10 -7.57
N GLY A 62 8.07 14.11 -7.51
CA GLY A 62 7.20 13.28 -8.35
C GLY A 62 6.74 11.96 -7.72
N GLY A 63 7.07 11.71 -6.46
CA GLY A 63 6.58 10.53 -5.74
C GLY A 63 5.09 10.62 -5.42
N THR A 64 4.51 9.52 -4.96
CA THR A 64 3.10 9.41 -4.60
C THR A 64 2.90 9.37 -3.09
N VAL A 65 1.92 10.12 -2.60
CA VAL A 65 1.50 10.07 -1.20
C VAL A 65 0.07 9.57 -1.12
N ASN A 66 -0.14 8.44 -0.43
CA ASN A 66 -1.48 7.91 -0.18
C ASN A 66 -2.09 8.58 1.06
N ILE A 67 -3.20 9.26 0.87
CA ILE A 67 -3.95 9.96 1.92
C ILE A 67 -4.77 8.95 2.73
N ASP A 68 -4.67 9.04 4.05
CA ASP A 68 -5.34 8.14 5.00
C ASP A 68 -6.42 8.88 5.84
N SER A 69 -6.36 10.22 5.91
CA SER A 69 -7.19 11.01 6.83
C SER A 69 -7.49 12.43 6.34
N GLU A 70 -8.50 13.07 6.95
CA GLU A 70 -8.84 14.48 6.69
C GLU A 70 -7.70 15.46 7.01
N TYR A 71 -6.87 15.14 8.01
CA TYR A 71 -5.68 15.94 8.31
C TYR A 71 -4.77 16.05 7.10
N GLU A 72 -4.54 14.93 6.42
CA GLU A 72 -3.68 14.88 5.24
C GLU A 72 -4.31 15.56 4.03
N VAL A 73 -5.63 15.46 3.86
CA VAL A 73 -6.35 16.22 2.82
C VAL A 73 -6.12 17.72 3.00
N LYS A 74 -6.23 18.23 4.24
CA LYS A 74 -5.97 19.65 4.54
C LYS A 74 -4.51 20.03 4.23
N LEU A 75 -3.56 19.19 4.65
CA LEU A 75 -2.13 19.38 4.37
C LEU A 75 -1.85 19.45 2.86
N ILE A 76 -2.36 18.48 2.09
CA ILE A 76 -2.16 18.43 0.64
C ILE A 76 -2.81 19.65 -0.05
N SER A 77 -4.02 20.03 0.40
CA SER A 77 -4.68 21.21 -0.12
C SER A 77 -3.87 22.49 0.13
N GLN A 78 -3.27 22.66 1.30
CA GLN A 78 -2.39 23.79 1.60
C GLN A 78 -1.13 23.79 0.73
N ILE A 79 -0.52 22.61 0.52
CA ILE A 79 0.66 22.48 -0.36
C ILE A 79 0.27 22.84 -1.80
N ALA A 80 -0.88 22.38 -2.28
CA ALA A 80 -1.37 22.66 -3.62
C ALA A 80 -1.63 24.16 -3.85
N ASP A 81 -2.28 24.79 -2.89
CA ASP A 81 -2.64 26.23 -2.93
C ASP A 81 -1.38 27.10 -2.96
N GLN A 82 -0.40 26.79 -2.14
CA GLN A 82 0.87 27.50 -2.06
C GLN A 82 1.81 27.25 -3.25
N ASN A 83 1.58 26.20 -4.03
CA ASN A 83 2.47 25.77 -5.12
C ASN A 83 1.68 25.34 -6.37
N PRO A 84 0.86 26.24 -6.97
CA PRO A 84 -0.05 25.88 -8.05
C PRO A 84 0.63 25.35 -9.32
N GLN A 85 1.93 25.63 -9.50
CA GLN A 85 2.74 25.18 -10.64
C GLN A 85 3.32 23.77 -10.46
N LYS A 86 3.20 23.17 -9.27
CA LYS A 86 3.73 21.84 -8.99
C LYS A 86 2.66 20.78 -9.17
N LYS A 87 2.94 19.74 -9.95
CA LYS A 87 2.12 18.55 -10.04
C LYS A 87 2.29 17.73 -8.73
N LEU A 88 1.17 17.36 -8.09
CA LEU A 88 1.15 16.58 -6.86
C LEU A 88 0.46 15.24 -7.12
N ASN A 89 1.21 14.16 -7.08
CA ASN A 89 0.68 12.81 -7.29
C ASN A 89 0.15 12.24 -5.98
N ILE A 90 -1.15 12.02 -5.90
CA ILE A 90 -1.85 11.58 -4.70
C ILE A 90 -2.53 10.25 -4.96
N GLY A 91 -2.44 9.35 -4.00
CA GLY A 91 -3.34 8.22 -3.87
C GLY A 91 -4.28 8.40 -2.68
N ILE A 92 -5.30 7.56 -2.61
CA ILE A 92 -6.20 7.48 -1.45
C ILE A 92 -6.23 6.06 -0.94
N ARG A 93 -6.04 5.90 0.38
CA ARG A 93 -6.24 4.64 1.06
C ARG A 93 -7.71 4.44 1.38
N CYS A 94 -8.26 3.39 0.79
CA CYS A 94 -9.67 2.99 0.90
C CYS A 94 -9.85 1.91 1.96
N ASN A 95 -10.95 1.99 2.69
CA ASN A 95 -11.38 1.03 3.68
C ASN A 95 -12.83 0.61 3.35
N PHE A 96 -13.02 -0.68 3.21
CA PHE A 96 -14.33 -1.30 2.96
C PHE A 96 -14.31 -2.73 3.50
N ASP A 97 -15.50 -3.32 3.68
CA ASP A 97 -15.62 -4.68 4.17
C ASP A 97 -15.14 -5.70 3.11
N VAL A 98 -14.20 -6.55 3.49
CA VAL A 98 -13.69 -7.66 2.67
C VAL A 98 -14.20 -9.02 3.12
N GLY A 99 -15.13 -9.06 4.07
CA GLY A 99 -15.76 -10.28 4.57
C GLY A 99 -14.94 -11.04 5.62
N ASP A 100 -13.95 -10.39 6.24
CA ASP A 100 -13.13 -11.02 7.31
C ASP A 100 -13.62 -10.68 8.74
N GLY A 101 -14.66 -9.86 8.87
CA GLY A 101 -15.19 -9.41 10.14
C GLY A 101 -14.28 -8.43 10.90
N ILE A 102 -13.22 -7.94 10.29
CA ILE A 102 -12.25 -7.02 10.90
C ILE A 102 -12.50 -5.60 10.41
N ILE A 103 -12.70 -4.66 11.32
CA ILE A 103 -12.79 -3.24 11.00
C ILE A 103 -11.39 -2.64 11.08
N SER A 104 -10.81 -2.27 9.93
CA SER A 104 -9.52 -1.56 9.90
C SER A 104 -9.70 -0.12 10.39
N ARG A 105 -8.75 0.35 11.21
CA ARG A 105 -8.67 1.76 11.63
C ARG A 105 -7.99 2.68 10.59
N PHE A 106 -7.48 2.13 9.51
CA PHE A 106 -6.72 2.85 8.50
C PHE A 106 -7.55 3.03 7.23
N GLY A 107 -7.31 4.16 6.57
CA GLY A 107 -7.96 4.51 5.32
C GLY A 107 -9.37 5.09 5.50
N TYR A 108 -9.85 5.68 4.44
CA TYR A 108 -11.20 6.23 4.39
C TYR A 108 -12.24 5.12 4.25
N ASP A 109 -13.22 5.08 5.13
CA ASP A 109 -14.47 4.36 4.88
C ASP A 109 -15.12 4.93 3.61
N THR A 110 -15.13 4.14 2.55
CA THR A 110 -15.59 4.55 1.21
C THR A 110 -17.08 4.87 1.14
N GLN A 111 -17.87 4.43 2.14
CA GLN A 111 -19.29 4.75 2.26
C GLN A 111 -19.54 6.05 3.04
N SER A 112 -18.51 6.60 3.70
CA SER A 112 -18.67 7.76 4.58
C SER A 112 -18.85 9.08 3.81
N ALA A 113 -19.51 10.03 4.45
CA ALA A 113 -19.57 11.42 3.95
C ALA A 113 -18.17 12.06 3.91
N GLY A 114 -17.28 11.68 4.85
CA GLY A 114 -15.90 12.15 4.92
C GLY A 114 -15.10 11.83 3.66
N PHE A 115 -15.22 10.59 3.14
CA PHE A 115 -14.59 10.18 1.89
C PHE A 115 -15.04 11.05 0.70
N LYS A 116 -16.34 11.24 0.55
CA LYS A 116 -16.91 12.10 -0.52
C LYS A 116 -16.44 13.55 -0.40
N THR A 117 -16.39 14.07 0.82
CA THR A 117 -15.91 15.43 1.10
C THR A 117 -14.42 15.57 0.74
N ALA A 118 -13.59 14.59 1.11
CA ALA A 118 -12.17 14.54 0.78
C ALA A 118 -11.95 14.59 -0.73
N LEU A 119 -12.61 13.71 -1.48
CA LEU A 119 -12.53 13.69 -2.95
C LEU A 119 -12.95 15.02 -3.58
N ASN A 120 -14.07 15.59 -3.12
CA ASN A 120 -14.57 16.85 -3.63
C ASN A 120 -13.62 18.02 -3.33
N LEU A 121 -12.93 17.99 -2.18
CA LEU A 121 -11.94 19.01 -1.85
C LEU A 121 -10.70 18.90 -2.75
N LEU A 122 -10.16 17.69 -2.92
CA LEU A 122 -8.99 17.44 -3.76
C LEU A 122 -9.25 17.84 -5.23
N LYS A 123 -10.44 17.56 -5.76
CA LYS A 123 -10.84 17.91 -7.13
C LYS A 123 -10.88 19.42 -7.41
N LYS A 124 -10.86 20.29 -6.38
CA LYS A 124 -10.82 21.75 -6.56
C LYS A 124 -9.45 22.27 -7.05
N TYR A 125 -8.41 21.46 -6.93
CA TYR A 125 -7.04 21.84 -7.25
C TYR A 125 -6.59 21.20 -8.56
N ASN A 126 -6.36 22.01 -9.57
CA ASN A 126 -5.91 21.52 -10.89
C ASN A 126 -4.54 20.85 -10.89
N ASN A 127 -3.73 21.12 -9.87
CA ASN A 127 -2.39 20.58 -9.69
C ASN A 127 -2.34 19.32 -8.81
N ILE A 128 -3.46 18.87 -8.26
CA ILE A 128 -3.60 17.59 -7.58
C ILE A 128 -4.04 16.53 -8.59
N HIS A 129 -3.25 15.48 -8.73
CA HIS A 129 -3.53 14.35 -9.60
C HIS A 129 -3.77 13.11 -8.75
N LEU A 130 -5.01 12.60 -8.77
CA LEU A 130 -5.36 11.35 -8.14
C LEU A 130 -4.88 10.21 -9.03
N VAL A 131 -3.66 9.75 -8.77
CA VAL A 131 -2.97 8.73 -9.58
C VAL A 131 -3.16 7.31 -9.06
N GLY A 132 -3.55 7.14 -7.79
CA GLY A 132 -3.63 5.83 -7.15
C GLY A 132 -4.84 5.64 -6.25
N MET A 133 -5.33 4.40 -6.21
CA MET A 133 -6.28 3.93 -5.20
C MET A 133 -5.69 2.71 -4.51
N GLN A 134 -5.61 2.76 -3.19
CA GLN A 134 -4.94 1.73 -2.39
C GLN A 134 -5.89 1.17 -1.34
N CYS A 135 -5.82 -0.12 -1.08
CA CYS A 135 -6.38 -0.74 0.11
C CYS A 135 -5.35 -1.66 0.77
N HIS A 136 -5.46 -1.83 2.08
CA HIS A 136 -4.60 -2.79 2.79
C HIS A 136 -5.36 -3.38 3.98
N PHE A 137 -5.45 -4.69 4.01
CA PHE A 137 -6.08 -5.44 5.10
C PHE A 137 -5.08 -6.42 5.72
N ALA A 138 -5.15 -6.61 7.03
CA ALA A 138 -4.19 -7.44 7.77
C ALA A 138 -4.38 -8.94 7.51
N THR A 139 -5.58 -9.35 7.11
CA THR A 139 -5.96 -10.74 6.87
C THR A 139 -5.21 -11.32 5.67
N ARG A 140 -4.57 -12.47 5.88
CA ARG A 140 -3.78 -13.17 4.85
C ARG A 140 -4.57 -14.25 4.12
N SER A 141 -5.80 -14.54 4.56
CA SER A 141 -6.68 -15.53 3.96
C SER A 141 -6.98 -15.16 2.50
N ILE A 142 -6.87 -16.15 1.61
CA ILE A 142 -7.08 -15.96 0.16
C ILE A 142 -8.52 -15.56 -0.17
N GLU A 143 -9.47 -15.96 0.65
CA GLU A 143 -10.89 -15.68 0.46
C GLU A 143 -11.21 -14.18 0.45
N THR A 144 -10.37 -13.37 1.09
CA THR A 144 -10.56 -11.91 1.12
C THR A 144 -10.07 -11.19 -0.14
N TRP A 145 -9.22 -11.84 -0.94
CA TRP A 145 -8.56 -11.19 -2.08
C TRP A 145 -9.51 -10.91 -3.26
N PRO A 146 -10.42 -11.82 -3.64
CA PRO A 146 -11.47 -11.49 -4.62
C PRO A 146 -12.29 -10.27 -4.19
N ASN A 147 -12.70 -10.21 -2.91
CA ASN A 147 -13.46 -9.09 -2.37
C ASN A 147 -12.69 -7.76 -2.42
N ARG A 148 -11.35 -7.77 -2.19
CA ARG A 148 -10.52 -6.57 -2.37
C ARG A 148 -10.58 -6.06 -3.81
N ALA A 149 -10.42 -6.97 -4.79
CA ALA A 149 -10.46 -6.62 -6.21
C ALA A 149 -11.86 -6.11 -6.62
N GLU A 150 -12.91 -6.83 -6.28
CA GLU A 150 -14.28 -6.50 -6.65
C GLU A 150 -14.71 -5.15 -6.05
N LYS A 151 -14.53 -4.97 -4.73
CA LYS A 151 -14.90 -3.73 -4.05
C LYS A 151 -14.11 -2.51 -4.53
N MET A 152 -12.83 -2.70 -4.85
CA MET A 152 -12.03 -1.63 -5.44
C MET A 152 -12.54 -1.25 -6.83
N LEU A 153 -12.88 -2.21 -7.68
CA LEU A 153 -13.44 -1.95 -9.01
C LEU A 153 -14.83 -1.30 -8.92
N GLU A 154 -15.72 -1.80 -8.06
CA GLU A 154 -17.03 -1.16 -7.79
C GLU A 154 -16.87 0.31 -7.36
N LEU A 155 -15.90 0.59 -6.49
CA LEU A 155 -15.61 1.96 -6.05
C LEU A 155 -15.14 2.83 -7.22
N LEU A 156 -14.19 2.36 -8.01
CA LEU A 156 -13.65 3.09 -9.18
C LEU A 156 -14.75 3.39 -10.20
N ASP A 157 -15.62 2.43 -10.49
CA ASP A 157 -16.78 2.61 -11.37
C ASP A 157 -17.74 3.68 -10.83
N SER A 158 -18.03 3.62 -9.53
CA SER A 158 -18.92 4.59 -8.88
C SER A 158 -18.40 6.03 -8.94
N LEU A 159 -17.06 6.19 -9.00
CA LEU A 159 -16.38 7.46 -9.09
C LEU A 159 -16.12 7.92 -10.53
N GLY A 160 -16.26 7.02 -11.51
CA GLY A 160 -15.89 7.26 -12.90
C GLY A 160 -14.39 7.52 -13.08
N ILE A 161 -13.53 6.80 -12.34
CA ILE A 161 -12.08 7.02 -12.31
C ILE A 161 -11.35 5.78 -12.84
N VAL A 162 -10.39 6.01 -13.73
CA VAL A 162 -9.36 5.04 -14.12
C VAL A 162 -8.02 5.61 -13.61
N PRO A 163 -7.47 5.14 -12.50
CA PRO A 163 -6.21 5.67 -11.94
C PRO A 163 -5.00 5.12 -12.70
N GLU A 164 -3.82 5.70 -12.49
CA GLU A 164 -2.56 5.18 -13.05
C GLU A 164 -2.20 3.83 -12.40
N HIS A 165 -2.52 3.66 -11.11
CA HIS A 165 -2.30 2.39 -10.40
C HIS A 165 -3.40 2.07 -9.38
N ILE A 166 -3.59 0.77 -9.18
CA ILE A 166 -4.47 0.20 -8.15
C ILE A 166 -3.61 -0.69 -7.26
N ASP A 167 -3.60 -0.40 -5.95
CA ASP A 167 -2.80 -1.12 -4.98
C ASP A 167 -3.70 -1.90 -4.01
N LEU A 168 -3.59 -3.22 -4.02
CA LEU A 168 -4.35 -4.11 -3.15
C LEU A 168 -3.68 -4.36 -1.79
N GLY A 169 -2.52 -3.71 -1.56
CA GLY A 169 -1.80 -3.82 -0.32
C GLY A 169 -1.08 -5.15 -0.12
N GLY A 170 -0.74 -5.40 1.13
CA GLY A 170 -0.09 -6.63 1.58
C GLY A 170 -1.05 -7.63 2.22
N GLY A 171 -0.51 -8.41 3.15
CA GLY A 171 -1.26 -9.49 3.78
C GLY A 171 -1.18 -10.79 2.98
N LEU A 172 0.02 -11.12 2.47
CA LEU A 172 0.29 -12.40 1.81
C LEU A 172 1.11 -13.31 2.74
N PHE A 173 0.87 -14.61 2.63
CA PHE A 173 1.81 -15.61 3.10
C PHE A 173 2.99 -15.70 2.12
N GLY A 174 4.14 -16.11 2.63
CA GLY A 174 5.32 -16.35 1.86
C GLY A 174 6.03 -17.61 2.30
N LYS A 175 7.22 -17.84 1.77
CA LYS A 175 8.07 -18.93 2.19
C LYS A 175 8.40 -18.81 3.67
N MET A 176 8.25 -19.88 4.41
CA MET A 176 8.53 -19.95 5.84
C MET A 176 8.96 -21.37 6.23
N ALA A 177 9.61 -21.49 7.39
CA ALA A 177 9.97 -22.79 7.96
C ALA A 177 8.72 -23.62 8.32
N ASP A 178 8.82 -24.95 8.22
CA ASP A 178 7.66 -25.82 8.49
C ASP A 178 7.18 -25.70 9.94
N SER A 179 8.07 -25.54 10.90
CA SER A 179 7.74 -25.26 12.31
C SER A 179 6.93 -23.96 12.51
N LEU A 180 7.03 -23.01 11.58
CA LEU A 180 6.21 -21.81 11.61
C LEU A 180 4.86 -22.05 10.92
N LYS A 181 4.84 -22.82 9.83
CA LYS A 181 3.60 -23.20 9.14
C LYS A 181 2.64 -23.95 10.06
N GLU A 182 3.17 -24.87 10.87
CA GLU A 182 2.40 -25.65 11.83
C GLU A 182 1.67 -24.79 12.88
N GLN A 183 2.11 -23.55 13.10
CA GLN A 183 1.45 -22.61 14.01
C GLN A 183 0.25 -21.90 13.38
N PHE A 184 0.09 -21.98 12.05
CA PHE A 184 -1.08 -21.41 11.37
C PHE A 184 -2.14 -22.49 11.17
N ASN A 185 -3.29 -22.36 11.82
CA ASN A 185 -4.45 -23.22 11.63
C ASN A 185 -5.25 -22.83 10.36
N SER A 186 -4.56 -22.49 9.28
CA SER A 186 -5.18 -22.02 8.05
C SER A 186 -4.39 -22.48 6.83
N TYR A 187 -5.06 -22.60 5.71
CA TYR A 187 -4.41 -22.84 4.43
C TYR A 187 -3.42 -21.70 4.10
N ILE A 188 -2.25 -22.08 3.61
CA ILE A 188 -1.19 -21.14 3.19
C ILE A 188 -1.11 -21.14 1.67
N PRO A 189 -1.70 -20.12 1.01
CA PRO A 189 -1.71 -20.02 -0.45
C PRO A 189 -0.33 -19.76 -1.04
N THR A 190 -0.12 -20.22 -2.24
CA THR A 190 1.02 -19.85 -3.09
C THR A 190 0.81 -18.46 -3.71
N TYR A 191 1.88 -17.85 -4.23
CA TYR A 191 1.79 -16.59 -4.96
C TYR A 191 0.91 -16.69 -6.21
N SER A 192 0.95 -17.83 -6.90
CA SER A 192 0.11 -18.09 -8.07
C SER A 192 -1.37 -18.14 -7.71
N GLU A 193 -1.73 -18.70 -6.56
CA GLU A 193 -3.11 -18.72 -6.09
C GLU A 193 -3.60 -17.32 -5.76
N TYR A 194 -2.80 -16.49 -5.06
CA TYR A 194 -3.14 -15.09 -4.85
C TYR A 194 -3.31 -14.33 -6.17
N ALA A 195 -2.41 -14.51 -7.12
CA ALA A 195 -2.51 -13.88 -8.44
C ALA A 195 -3.78 -14.31 -9.17
N ASN A 196 -4.09 -15.60 -9.17
CA ASN A 196 -5.31 -16.15 -9.80
C ASN A 196 -6.59 -15.69 -9.11
N ALA A 197 -6.53 -15.36 -7.83
CA ALA A 197 -7.68 -14.85 -7.08
C ALA A 197 -8.05 -13.41 -7.47
N VAL A 198 -7.13 -12.61 -8.00
CA VAL A 198 -7.39 -11.19 -8.31
C VAL A 198 -7.24 -10.81 -9.77
N ALA A 199 -6.24 -11.31 -10.47
CA ALA A 199 -5.93 -10.88 -11.84
C ALA A 199 -7.11 -11.00 -12.82
N PRO A 200 -7.97 -12.05 -12.77
CA PRO A 200 -9.11 -12.16 -13.67
C PRO A 200 -10.14 -11.03 -13.54
N PHE A 201 -10.29 -10.42 -12.36
CA PHE A 201 -11.18 -9.28 -12.15
C PHE A 201 -10.72 -8.08 -12.96
N PHE A 202 -9.45 -7.70 -12.83
CA PHE A 202 -8.85 -6.56 -13.53
C PHE A 202 -8.75 -6.82 -15.04
N ALA A 203 -8.33 -8.01 -15.44
CA ALA A 203 -8.23 -8.38 -16.86
C ALA A 203 -9.58 -8.29 -17.58
N ARG A 204 -10.67 -8.72 -16.92
CA ARG A 204 -12.03 -8.63 -17.47
C ARG A 204 -12.52 -7.19 -17.50
N HIS A 205 -12.30 -6.45 -16.42
CA HIS A 205 -12.80 -5.09 -16.25
C HIS A 205 -12.17 -4.13 -17.27
N TYR A 206 -10.85 -4.18 -17.43
CA TYR A 206 -10.09 -3.29 -18.31
C TYR A 206 -9.78 -3.89 -19.69
N LYS A 207 -10.50 -4.95 -20.12
CA LYS A 207 -10.22 -5.64 -21.38
C LYS A 207 -10.34 -4.77 -22.65
N TYR A 208 -11.08 -3.65 -22.56
CA TYR A 208 -11.29 -2.73 -23.68
C TYR A 208 -10.28 -1.58 -23.73
N LEU A 209 -9.45 -1.42 -22.71
CA LEU A 209 -8.40 -0.44 -22.69
C LEU A 209 -7.16 -0.97 -23.40
N SER A 210 -6.42 -0.08 -24.06
CA SER A 210 -5.08 -0.41 -24.57
C SER A 210 -4.11 -0.68 -23.40
N GLU A 211 -3.00 -1.38 -23.64
CA GLU A 211 -2.04 -1.73 -22.58
C GLU A 211 -1.51 -0.49 -21.82
N ASN A 212 -1.35 0.64 -22.51
CA ASN A 212 -0.86 1.88 -21.92
C ASN A 212 -1.92 2.65 -21.10
N GLU A 213 -3.18 2.30 -21.24
CA GLU A 213 -4.29 2.92 -20.51
C GLU A 213 -4.75 2.09 -19.31
N LYS A 214 -4.32 0.83 -19.24
CA LYS A 214 -4.64 -0.03 -18.11
C LYS A 214 -3.92 0.42 -16.85
N PRO A 215 -4.62 0.47 -15.70
CA PRO A 215 -3.96 0.71 -14.43
C PRO A 215 -2.89 -0.35 -14.13
N LEU A 216 -1.77 0.07 -13.57
CA LEU A 216 -0.80 -0.84 -13.01
C LEU A 216 -1.37 -1.45 -11.72
N LEU A 217 -1.46 -2.79 -11.67
CA LEU A 217 -1.86 -3.49 -10.44
C LEU A 217 -0.64 -3.66 -9.54
N LEU A 218 -0.70 -3.09 -8.35
CA LEU A 218 0.33 -3.17 -7.32
C LEU A 218 -0.11 -4.07 -6.17
N ILE A 219 0.87 -4.69 -5.55
CA ILE A 219 0.76 -5.39 -4.27
C ILE A 219 1.94 -4.99 -3.38
N GLU A 220 1.76 -5.03 -2.06
CA GLU A 220 2.74 -4.61 -1.06
C GLU A 220 3.30 -5.82 -0.27
N PRO A 221 4.03 -6.75 -0.91
CA PRO A 221 4.60 -7.87 -0.17
C PRO A 221 5.68 -7.37 0.79
N GLY A 222 5.59 -7.83 2.03
CA GLY A 222 6.60 -7.60 3.06
C GLY A 222 7.19 -8.92 3.51
N SER A 223 6.70 -9.47 4.63
CA SER A 223 7.15 -10.77 5.16
C SER A 223 7.00 -11.92 4.16
N ALA A 224 6.13 -11.80 3.18
CA ALA A 224 6.00 -12.77 2.10
C ALA A 224 7.31 -12.96 1.31
N LEU A 225 8.09 -11.89 1.11
CA LEU A 225 9.37 -11.95 0.39
C LEU A 225 10.58 -12.19 1.31
N VAL A 226 10.55 -11.70 2.55
CA VAL A 226 11.74 -11.62 3.41
C VAL A 226 11.56 -12.30 4.77
N GLY A 227 10.51 -13.09 4.95
CA GLY A 227 10.22 -13.75 6.22
C GLY A 227 11.24 -14.80 6.66
N ASP A 228 12.06 -15.30 5.74
CA ASP A 228 13.11 -16.27 6.01
C ASP A 228 14.54 -15.72 5.84
N CYS A 229 14.70 -14.41 5.57
CA CYS A 229 16.00 -13.80 5.27
C CYS A 229 16.85 -13.49 6.50
N VAL A 230 16.24 -13.39 7.69
CA VAL A 230 16.91 -12.97 8.93
C VAL A 230 16.61 -13.96 10.05
N LYS A 231 17.63 -14.29 10.83
CA LYS A 231 17.50 -15.09 12.06
C LYS A 231 17.94 -14.26 13.25
N PHE A 232 17.12 -14.26 14.30
CA PHE A 232 17.50 -13.73 15.60
C PHE A 232 18.12 -14.86 16.44
N VAL A 233 19.29 -14.57 17.01
CA VAL A 233 19.95 -15.45 17.97
C VAL A 233 20.10 -14.68 19.26
N SER A 234 19.64 -15.25 20.37
CA SER A 234 19.74 -14.65 21.70
C SER A 234 20.04 -15.69 22.76
N GLU A 235 20.57 -15.26 23.89
CA GLU A 235 20.81 -16.08 25.06
C GLU A 235 19.68 -15.90 26.07
N VAL A 236 19.26 -16.98 26.73
CA VAL A 236 18.33 -16.92 27.85
C VAL A 236 19.13 -16.55 29.12
N VAL A 237 19.07 -15.29 29.52
CA VAL A 237 19.85 -14.77 30.65
C VAL A 237 19.21 -15.02 32.02
N ASN A 238 17.91 -15.32 32.07
CA ASN A 238 17.22 -15.61 33.32
C ASN A 238 15.92 -16.40 33.09
N ILE A 239 15.65 -17.34 33.94
CA ILE A 239 14.38 -18.08 34.03
C ILE A 239 13.90 -18.00 35.47
N LYS A 240 12.66 -17.61 35.70
CA LYS A 240 12.05 -17.65 37.03
C LYS A 240 10.67 -18.32 36.96
N GLN A 241 10.37 -19.08 38.01
CA GLN A 241 9.05 -19.64 38.21
C GLN A 241 8.15 -18.62 38.90
N ILE A 242 6.96 -18.43 38.42
CA ILE A 242 5.94 -17.56 39.03
C ILE A 242 4.68 -18.39 39.23
N ARG A 243 4.31 -18.61 40.51
CA ARG A 243 3.09 -19.35 40.87
C ARG A 243 3.07 -20.72 40.17
N GLY A 244 3.98 -21.58 40.59
CA GLY A 244 4.29 -22.90 40.04
C GLY A 244 3.18 -23.89 40.09
#